data_2a02714f1a2fb1964e1ed9d34df3b065
#
_entry.id   2a02714f1a2fb1964e1ed9d34df3b065
#
_cell.length_a   1.000
_cell.length_b   1.000
_cell.length_c   1.000
_cell.angle_alpha   90.00
_cell.angle_beta   90.00
_cell.angle_gamma   90.00
#
_symmetry.space_group_name_H-M   'P 1'
#
loop_
_entity.id
_entity.type
_entity.pdbx_description
1 polymer ?
#
loop_
_entity_poly.entity_id
_entity_poly.type
_entity_poly.pdbx_seq_one_letter_code
_entity_poly.pdbx_strand_id
1 'polypeptide(L)'
;CKKGRIQGDINNKTWLAEEGDVVICLPNSYLNNYMMTPDFESKIIGLSYNAIRHNIPMTKDALDLLSYVAKNPIIHLDLERQALINKYYSIIEHKAQHPSAYFHKEIMHSIFTCAVFELCAIIAPHVNYTRDGGTMKQANLLFHKFIDLLAKNEGRTCSVKKYAEELCITPKYLSFISKSVSGKTALEWIHEYTVKAIERYLKHSNLSIKEIADR
;
A
#
# COMPACT_ATOMS: atom_id res chain seq x y z
N CYS A 1 13.69 -11.05 -2.14
CA CYS A 1 14.44 -12.13 -1.50
C CYS A 1 15.85 -12.19 -2.11
N LYS A 2 16.91 -12.16 -1.28
CA LYS A 2 18.30 -12.25 -1.75
C LYS A 2 18.81 -13.70 -1.77
N LYS A 3 18.34 -14.50 -0.82
CA LYS A 3 18.77 -15.88 -0.63
C LYS A 3 17.71 -16.64 0.16
N GLY A 4 17.63 -17.95 -0.04
CA GLY A 4 16.67 -18.80 0.65
C GLY A 4 15.23 -18.60 0.18
N ARG A 5 14.29 -18.96 1.04
CA ARG A 5 12.85 -18.90 0.75
C ARG A 5 12.09 -18.38 1.96
N ILE A 6 10.99 -17.68 1.70
CA ILE A 6 10.01 -17.31 2.70
C ILE A 6 8.62 -17.68 2.18
N GLN A 7 7.87 -18.40 3.04
CA GLN A 7 6.46 -18.72 2.80
C GLN A 7 5.63 -18.06 3.89
N GLY A 8 4.44 -17.60 3.57
CA GLY A 8 3.53 -17.02 4.55
C GLY A 8 2.18 -16.68 3.94
N ASP A 9 1.33 -16.01 4.73
CA ASP A 9 0.01 -15.57 4.30
C ASP A 9 -0.04 -14.05 4.20
N ILE A 10 -0.42 -13.54 3.03
CA ILE A 10 -0.80 -12.14 2.85
C ILE A 10 -2.32 -12.10 2.65
N ASN A 11 -3.03 -11.42 3.56
CA ASN A 11 -4.50 -11.30 3.51
C ASN A 11 -5.20 -12.67 3.37
N ASN A 12 -4.78 -13.67 4.16
CA ASN A 12 -5.30 -15.04 4.18
C ASN A 12 -5.07 -15.86 2.89
N LYS A 13 -4.14 -15.41 2.04
CA LYS A 13 -3.72 -16.18 0.87
C LYS A 13 -2.25 -16.55 1.03
N THR A 14 -1.97 -17.85 0.98
CA THR A 14 -0.60 -18.39 1.08
C THR A 14 0.21 -18.04 -0.16
N TRP A 15 1.46 -17.66 0.06
CA TRP A 15 2.44 -17.31 -0.95
C TRP A 15 3.81 -17.89 -0.59
N LEU A 16 4.64 -18.07 -1.59
CA LEU A 16 6.03 -18.50 -1.47
C LEU A 16 6.90 -17.54 -2.30
N ALA A 17 7.92 -16.97 -1.69
CA ALA A 17 8.93 -16.19 -2.40
C ALA A 17 10.29 -16.87 -2.29
N GLU A 18 11.00 -16.91 -3.40
CA GLU A 18 12.30 -17.52 -3.56
C GLU A 18 13.36 -16.45 -3.91
N GLU A 19 14.59 -16.89 -4.08
CA GLU A 19 15.69 -16.01 -4.47
C GLU A 19 15.37 -15.27 -5.78
N GLY A 20 15.58 -13.96 -5.79
CA GLY A 20 15.26 -13.08 -6.90
C GLY A 20 13.86 -12.48 -6.91
N ASP A 21 12.96 -12.96 -6.05
CA ASP A 21 11.60 -12.44 -5.99
C ASP A 21 11.50 -11.14 -5.21
N VAL A 22 10.57 -10.29 -5.65
CA VAL A 22 10.11 -9.12 -4.92
C VAL A 22 8.73 -9.38 -4.35
N VAL A 23 8.57 -9.22 -3.04
CA VAL A 23 7.29 -9.28 -2.34
C VAL A 23 6.79 -7.86 -2.10
N ILE A 24 5.60 -7.54 -2.59
CA ILE A 24 4.99 -6.22 -2.45
C ILE A 24 3.81 -6.32 -1.49
N CYS A 25 3.98 -5.75 -0.29
CA CYS A 25 2.91 -5.62 0.68
C CYS A 25 2.27 -4.24 0.54
N LEU A 26 1.05 -4.19 0.04
CA LEU A 26 0.27 -2.95 -0.04
C LEU A 26 -0.12 -2.45 1.36
N PRO A 27 -0.45 -1.16 1.50
CA PRO A 27 -0.98 -0.64 2.76
C PRO A 27 -2.16 -1.48 3.26
N ASN A 28 -2.18 -1.73 4.57
CA ASN A 28 -3.17 -2.57 5.25
C ASN A 28 -3.16 -4.07 4.88
N SER A 29 -2.10 -4.56 4.23
CA SER A 29 -1.88 -6.01 4.13
C SER A 29 -1.42 -6.58 5.46
N TYR A 30 -1.93 -7.77 5.79
CA TYR A 30 -1.52 -8.53 6.98
C TYR A 30 -0.62 -9.68 6.55
N LEU A 31 0.54 -9.75 7.17
CA LEU A 31 1.51 -10.82 6.97
C LEU A 31 1.46 -11.76 8.19
N ASN A 32 1.03 -12.99 7.99
CA ASN A 32 0.88 -13.98 9.05
C ASN A 32 1.54 -15.32 8.67
N ASN A 33 1.73 -16.18 9.67
CA ASN A 33 2.15 -17.57 9.50
C ASN A 33 3.38 -17.75 8.60
N TYR A 34 4.37 -16.85 8.73
CA TYR A 34 5.54 -16.92 7.88
C TYR A 34 6.59 -17.90 8.42
N MET A 35 7.16 -18.66 7.51
CA MET A 35 8.30 -19.56 7.74
C MET A 35 9.40 -19.19 6.75
N MET A 36 10.64 -19.26 7.22
CA MET A 36 11.83 -18.93 6.43
C MET A 36 12.83 -20.06 6.50
N THR A 37 13.58 -20.25 5.42
CA THR A 37 14.74 -21.16 5.46
C THR A 37 15.86 -20.57 6.32
N PRO A 38 16.74 -21.39 6.92
CA PRO A 38 17.82 -20.92 7.81
C PRO A 38 18.79 -19.93 7.12
N ASP A 39 18.90 -19.99 5.81
CA ASP A 39 19.75 -19.13 4.99
C ASP A 39 19.02 -17.93 4.37
N PHE A 40 17.80 -17.65 4.82
CA PHE A 40 16.98 -16.57 4.27
C PHE A 40 17.61 -15.19 4.51
N GLU A 41 17.79 -14.45 3.42
CA GLU A 41 18.22 -13.06 3.41
C GLU A 41 17.27 -12.23 2.56
N SER A 42 16.90 -11.04 3.03
CA SER A 42 16.08 -10.10 2.29
C SER A 42 16.55 -8.66 2.46
N LYS A 43 16.23 -7.84 1.47
CA LYS A 43 16.27 -6.39 1.56
C LYS A 43 14.85 -5.88 1.66
N ILE A 44 14.60 -4.98 2.62
CA ILE A 44 13.24 -4.45 2.88
C ILE A 44 13.27 -2.93 2.72
N ILE A 45 12.29 -2.41 1.99
CA ILE A 45 12.02 -0.97 1.90
C ILE A 45 10.62 -0.74 2.45
N GLY A 46 10.52 0.01 3.54
CA GLY A 46 9.25 0.46 4.08
C GLY A 46 8.94 1.88 3.62
N LEU A 47 7.75 2.07 3.03
CA LEU A 47 7.26 3.39 2.64
C LEU A 47 6.04 3.75 3.49
N SER A 48 5.97 4.99 3.95
CA SER A 48 4.75 5.50 4.57
C SER A 48 3.64 5.61 3.52
N TYR A 49 2.37 5.51 3.96
CA TYR A 49 1.23 5.72 3.08
C TYR A 49 1.30 7.07 2.33
N ASN A 50 1.71 8.13 3.03
CA ASN A 50 1.89 9.44 2.42
C ASN A 50 2.99 9.44 1.34
N ALA A 51 4.10 8.76 1.54
CA ALA A 51 5.16 8.64 0.55
C ALA A 51 4.66 7.90 -0.72
N ILE A 52 3.91 6.83 -0.56
CA ILE A 52 3.32 6.09 -1.69
C ILE A 52 2.35 7.00 -2.46
N ARG A 53 1.46 7.69 -1.76
CA ARG A 53 0.45 8.57 -2.35
C ARG A 53 1.05 9.74 -3.17
N HIS A 54 2.15 10.32 -2.69
CA HIS A 54 2.81 11.42 -3.40
C HIS A 54 3.60 10.93 -4.63
N ASN A 55 4.02 9.67 -4.65
CA ASN A 55 4.88 9.12 -5.69
C ASN A 55 4.11 8.40 -6.81
N ILE A 56 2.93 7.88 -6.52
CA ILE A 56 2.11 7.18 -7.51
C ILE A 56 0.93 8.06 -7.86
N PRO A 57 0.93 8.73 -9.04
CA PRO A 57 -0.25 9.44 -9.50
C PRO A 57 -1.40 8.44 -9.63
N MET A 58 -2.55 8.75 -9.02
CA MET A 58 -3.73 7.90 -9.01
C MET A 58 -4.43 7.91 -10.38
N THR A 59 -3.69 7.46 -11.39
CA THR A 59 -4.21 7.24 -12.74
C THR A 59 -4.96 5.90 -12.78
N LYS A 60 -5.75 5.72 -13.83
CA LYS A 60 -6.41 4.45 -14.11
C LYS A 60 -5.41 3.29 -14.15
N ASP A 61 -4.30 3.48 -14.84
CA ASP A 61 -3.28 2.45 -15.01
C ASP A 61 -2.62 2.09 -13.67
N ALA A 62 -2.41 3.07 -12.78
CA ALA A 62 -1.95 2.83 -11.42
C ALA A 62 -2.94 1.99 -10.59
N LEU A 63 -4.27 2.20 -10.78
CA LEU A 63 -5.29 1.42 -10.10
C LEU A 63 -5.32 -0.04 -10.59
N ASP A 64 -5.16 -0.25 -11.89
CA ASP A 64 -5.10 -1.60 -12.48
C ASP A 64 -3.83 -2.34 -11.98
N LEU A 65 -2.69 -1.64 -11.88
CA LEU A 65 -1.46 -2.15 -11.28
C LEU A 65 -1.65 -2.53 -9.80
N LEU A 66 -2.22 -1.65 -9.00
CA LEU A 66 -2.47 -1.92 -7.57
C LEU A 66 -3.42 -3.11 -7.38
N SER A 67 -4.47 -3.22 -8.22
CA SER A 67 -5.39 -4.36 -8.21
C SER A 67 -4.70 -5.66 -8.58
N TYR A 68 -3.76 -5.62 -9.54
CA TYR A 68 -2.94 -6.78 -9.90
C TYR A 68 -2.04 -7.21 -8.75
N VAL A 69 -1.29 -6.28 -8.15
CA VAL A 69 -0.39 -6.53 -7.03
C VAL A 69 -1.15 -7.07 -5.81
N ALA A 70 -2.35 -6.55 -5.52
CA ALA A 70 -3.19 -7.07 -4.43
C ALA A 70 -3.52 -8.56 -4.58
N LYS A 71 -3.64 -9.04 -5.83
CA LYS A 71 -3.91 -10.46 -6.15
C LYS A 71 -2.64 -11.28 -6.32
N ASN A 72 -1.53 -10.64 -6.73
CA ASN A 72 -0.26 -11.26 -7.07
C ASN A 72 0.87 -10.50 -6.36
N PRO A 73 1.05 -10.70 -5.05
CA PRO A 73 2.00 -9.91 -4.26
C PRO A 73 3.47 -10.30 -4.53
N ILE A 74 3.71 -11.38 -5.26
CA ILE A 74 5.05 -11.87 -5.61
C ILE A 74 5.32 -11.57 -7.08
N ILE A 75 6.43 -10.92 -7.34
CA ILE A 75 6.91 -10.59 -8.68
C ILE A 75 8.22 -11.31 -8.89
N HIS A 76 8.23 -12.25 -9.83
CA HIS A 76 9.43 -12.96 -10.24
C HIS A 76 10.26 -12.08 -11.18
N LEU A 77 11.52 -11.87 -10.84
CA LEU A 77 12.43 -11.04 -11.60
C LEU A 77 13.49 -11.92 -12.31
N ASP A 78 13.72 -11.65 -13.59
CA ASP A 78 14.91 -12.15 -14.26
C ASP A 78 16.20 -11.47 -13.73
N LEU A 79 17.35 -12.00 -14.09
CA LEU A 79 18.66 -11.52 -13.58
C LEU A 79 18.93 -10.05 -13.91
N GLU A 80 18.48 -9.57 -15.06
CA GLU A 80 18.66 -8.18 -15.46
C GLU A 80 17.83 -7.23 -14.57
N ARG A 81 16.55 -7.56 -14.37
CA ARG A 81 15.65 -6.80 -13.50
C ARG A 81 16.08 -6.86 -12.04
N GLN A 82 16.56 -8.01 -11.56
CA GLN A 82 17.15 -8.14 -10.23
C GLN A 82 18.34 -7.19 -10.06
N ALA A 83 19.25 -7.15 -11.03
CA ALA A 83 20.41 -6.25 -11.01
C ALA A 83 19.97 -4.77 -10.98
N LEU A 84 18.94 -4.41 -11.73
CA LEU A 84 18.40 -3.06 -11.77
C LEU A 84 17.78 -2.66 -10.42
N ILE A 85 16.89 -3.48 -9.86
CA ILE A 85 16.28 -3.22 -8.55
C ILE A 85 17.33 -3.15 -7.44
N ASN A 86 18.37 -3.99 -7.50
CA ASN A 86 19.48 -3.93 -6.56
C ASN A 86 20.27 -2.61 -6.64
N LYS A 87 20.42 -2.01 -7.83
CA LYS A 87 21.04 -0.68 -7.99
C LYS A 87 20.20 0.41 -7.28
N TYR A 88 18.88 0.42 -7.48
CA TYR A 88 17.99 1.35 -6.78
C TYR A 88 18.10 1.18 -5.28
N TYR A 89 18.08 -0.05 -4.78
CA TYR A 89 18.23 -0.32 -3.35
C TYR A 89 19.57 0.25 -2.83
N SER A 90 20.67 0.01 -3.51
CA SER A 90 22.00 0.49 -3.09
C SER A 90 22.08 2.01 -3.05
N ILE A 91 21.43 2.71 -3.98
CA ILE A 91 21.37 4.18 -3.99
C ILE A 91 20.54 4.67 -2.79
N ILE A 92 19.39 4.06 -2.52
CA ILE A 92 18.53 4.39 -1.38
C ILE A 92 19.28 4.17 -0.07
N GLU A 93 19.91 3.01 0.10
CA GLU A 93 20.68 2.66 1.29
C GLU A 93 21.84 3.63 1.52
N HIS A 94 22.61 3.91 0.47
CA HIS A 94 23.72 4.87 0.55
C HIS A 94 23.25 6.26 0.98
N LYS A 95 22.16 6.76 0.40
CA LYS A 95 21.59 8.07 0.75
C LYS A 95 20.94 8.11 2.12
N ALA A 96 20.38 7.00 2.60
CA ALA A 96 19.87 6.90 3.95
C ALA A 96 20.99 6.94 5.00
N GLN A 97 22.13 6.29 4.72
CA GLN A 97 23.30 6.29 5.60
C GLN A 97 24.12 7.61 5.52
N HIS A 98 24.10 8.29 4.38
CA HIS A 98 24.84 9.52 4.12
C HIS A 98 23.89 10.63 3.65
N PRO A 99 23.10 11.21 4.56
CA PRO A 99 22.15 12.25 4.20
C PRO A 99 22.86 13.50 3.67
N SER A 100 22.31 14.05 2.58
CA SER A 100 22.81 15.29 1.99
C SER A 100 22.47 16.48 2.91
N ALA A 101 23.37 17.46 3.03
CA ALA A 101 23.11 18.67 3.82
C ALA A 101 21.94 19.49 3.25
N TYR A 102 21.76 19.47 1.93
CA TYR A 102 20.70 20.17 1.22
C TYR A 102 19.91 19.21 0.34
N PHE A 103 18.62 19.47 0.15
CA PHE A 103 17.72 18.73 -0.74
C PHE A 103 17.63 17.23 -0.46
N HIS A 104 17.95 16.75 0.73
CA HIS A 104 17.94 15.32 1.05
C HIS A 104 16.57 14.70 0.85
N LYS A 105 15.49 15.39 1.27
CA LYS A 105 14.11 14.91 1.13
C LYS A 105 13.71 14.82 -0.33
N GLU A 106 14.04 15.82 -1.12
CA GLU A 106 13.74 15.89 -2.55
C GLU A 106 14.49 14.81 -3.33
N ILE A 107 15.77 14.60 -2.99
CA ILE A 107 16.59 13.53 -3.57
C ILE A 107 15.99 12.15 -3.23
N MET A 108 15.71 11.89 -1.95
CA MET A 108 15.11 10.62 -1.54
C MET A 108 13.75 10.39 -2.21
N HIS A 109 12.90 11.43 -2.26
CA HIS A 109 11.62 11.38 -2.95
C HIS A 109 11.79 11.01 -4.42
N SER A 110 12.70 11.64 -5.14
CA SER A 110 12.95 11.37 -6.57
C SER A 110 13.46 9.94 -6.81
N ILE A 111 14.38 9.46 -5.98
CA ILE A 111 14.91 8.09 -6.08
C ILE A 111 13.79 7.06 -5.83
N PHE A 112 12.97 7.26 -4.80
CA PHE A 112 11.83 6.39 -4.53
C PHE A 112 10.81 6.42 -5.65
N THR A 113 10.51 7.60 -6.21
CA THR A 113 9.61 7.74 -7.35
C THR A 113 10.11 6.94 -8.55
N CYS A 114 11.39 7.08 -8.89
CA CYS A 114 12.00 6.29 -9.97
C CYS A 114 11.91 4.78 -9.70
N ALA A 115 12.27 4.33 -8.49
CA ALA A 115 12.23 2.90 -8.14
C ALA A 115 10.79 2.33 -8.20
N VAL A 116 9.79 3.10 -7.78
CA VAL A 116 8.38 2.71 -7.87
C VAL A 116 7.92 2.61 -9.32
N PHE A 117 8.24 3.58 -10.18
CA PHE A 117 7.89 3.52 -11.59
C PHE A 117 8.60 2.39 -12.32
N GLU A 118 9.83 2.07 -11.94
CA GLU A 118 10.53 0.91 -12.47
C GLU A 118 9.82 -0.41 -12.13
N LEU A 119 9.39 -0.58 -10.87
CA LEU A 119 8.57 -1.71 -10.48
C LEU A 119 7.23 -1.73 -11.25
N CYS A 120 6.59 -0.58 -11.43
CA CYS A 120 5.38 -0.48 -12.24
C CYS A 120 5.62 -0.91 -13.69
N ALA A 121 6.74 -0.50 -14.29
CA ALA A 121 7.10 -0.89 -15.65
C ALA A 121 7.34 -2.40 -15.79
N ILE A 122 7.95 -3.02 -14.77
CA ILE A 122 8.14 -4.48 -14.70
C ILE A 122 6.80 -5.23 -14.63
N ILE A 123 5.85 -4.69 -13.87
CA ILE A 123 4.55 -5.32 -13.63
C ILE A 123 3.57 -5.07 -14.79
N ALA A 124 3.66 -3.92 -15.43
CA ALA A 124 2.72 -3.47 -16.48
C ALA A 124 2.42 -4.50 -17.58
N PRO A 125 3.39 -5.27 -18.11
CA PRO A 125 3.10 -6.31 -19.11
C PRO A 125 2.20 -7.45 -18.63
N HIS A 126 2.12 -7.66 -17.31
CA HIS A 126 1.31 -8.70 -16.69
C HIS A 126 -0.10 -8.23 -16.33
N VAL A 127 -0.37 -6.93 -16.46
CA VAL A 127 -1.66 -6.33 -16.14
C VAL A 127 -2.55 -6.38 -17.38
N ASN A 128 -3.67 -7.09 -17.28
CA ASN A 128 -4.72 -6.98 -18.27
C ASN A 128 -5.41 -5.62 -18.13
N TYR A 129 -4.94 -4.63 -18.88
CA TYR A 129 -5.61 -3.32 -18.97
C TYR A 129 -6.95 -3.53 -19.66
N THR A 130 -8.00 -3.69 -18.86
CA THR A 130 -9.35 -3.88 -19.42
C THR A 130 -9.78 -2.62 -20.14
N ARG A 131 -9.84 -2.68 -21.46
CA ARG A 131 -10.42 -1.61 -22.31
C ARG A 131 -11.91 -1.41 -22.03
N ASP A 132 -12.57 -2.42 -21.46
CA ASP A 132 -14.00 -2.43 -21.10
C ASP A 132 -14.18 -2.54 -19.58
N GLY A 133 -14.77 -1.53 -18.98
CA GLY A 133 -15.13 -1.57 -17.56
C GLY A 133 -15.35 -0.21 -16.91
N GLY A 134 -16.18 0.64 -17.52
CA GLY A 134 -16.50 1.95 -16.96
C GLY A 134 -17.01 1.89 -15.50
N THR A 135 -17.77 0.88 -15.14
CA THR A 135 -18.34 0.68 -13.79
C THR A 135 -17.29 0.21 -12.76
N MET A 136 -16.40 -0.72 -13.14
CA MET A 136 -15.38 -1.23 -12.21
C MET A 136 -14.27 -0.20 -11.97
N LYS A 137 -13.98 0.64 -12.97
CA LYS A 137 -13.04 1.78 -12.84
C LYS A 137 -13.56 2.86 -11.92
N GLN A 138 -14.84 3.19 -12.03
CA GLN A 138 -15.49 4.16 -11.18
C GLN A 138 -15.54 3.67 -9.72
N ALA A 139 -15.81 2.39 -9.51
CA ALA A 139 -15.80 1.78 -8.18
C ALA A 139 -14.41 1.88 -7.52
N ASN A 140 -13.34 1.55 -8.25
CA ASN A 140 -11.98 1.68 -7.74
C ASN A 140 -11.63 3.13 -7.39
N LEU A 141 -11.94 4.07 -8.28
CA LEU A 141 -11.70 5.50 -8.04
C LEU A 141 -12.46 6.01 -6.81
N LEU A 142 -13.72 5.64 -6.68
CA LEU A 142 -14.56 6.02 -5.52
C LEU A 142 -14.03 5.38 -4.24
N PHE A 143 -13.60 4.12 -4.28
CA PHE A 143 -12.99 3.47 -3.13
C PHE A 143 -11.71 4.18 -2.68
N HIS A 144 -10.81 4.55 -3.61
CA HIS A 144 -9.61 5.32 -3.25
C HIS A 144 -9.92 6.70 -2.67
N LYS A 145 -10.89 7.42 -3.25
CA LYS A 145 -11.36 8.68 -2.65
C LYS A 145 -11.89 8.47 -1.22
N PHE A 146 -12.59 7.36 -0.98
CA PHE A 146 -13.05 7.00 0.35
C PHE A 146 -11.89 6.78 1.33
N ILE A 147 -10.86 6.02 0.92
CA ILE A 147 -9.65 5.81 1.74
C ILE A 147 -8.92 7.14 2.00
N ASP A 148 -8.87 8.03 1.01
CA ASP A 148 -8.32 9.38 1.19
C ASP A 148 -9.07 10.20 2.23
N LEU A 149 -10.39 10.14 2.21
CA LEU A 149 -11.24 10.82 3.20
C LEU A 149 -11.03 10.24 4.60
N LEU A 150 -10.91 8.91 4.75
CA LEU A 150 -10.58 8.27 6.02
C LEU A 150 -9.23 8.75 6.57
N ALA A 151 -8.21 8.80 5.71
CA ALA A 151 -6.88 9.28 6.09
C ALA A 151 -6.89 10.77 6.47
N LYS A 152 -7.62 11.61 5.74
CA LYS A 152 -7.76 13.05 6.00
C LYS A 152 -8.49 13.32 7.32
N ASN A 153 -9.50 12.51 7.64
CA ASN A 153 -10.27 12.65 8.87
C ASN A 153 -9.54 12.10 10.11
N GLU A 154 -8.30 11.61 9.95
CA GLU A 154 -7.44 11.14 11.05
C GLU A 154 -8.09 10.13 12.00
N GLY A 155 -9.03 9.33 11.48
CA GLY A 155 -9.75 8.32 12.27
C GLY A 155 -10.87 8.88 13.15
N ARG A 156 -11.27 10.14 12.99
CA ARG A 156 -12.49 10.64 13.63
C ARG A 156 -13.68 9.79 13.23
N THR A 157 -14.48 9.40 14.21
CA THR A 157 -15.64 8.54 13.98
C THR A 157 -16.66 9.25 13.11
N CYS A 158 -16.73 8.87 11.84
CA CYS A 158 -17.76 9.33 10.92
C CYS A 158 -18.59 8.15 10.47
N SER A 159 -19.87 8.36 10.29
CA SER A 159 -20.76 7.31 9.77
C SER A 159 -20.48 7.04 8.29
N VAL A 160 -20.78 5.82 7.84
CA VAL A 160 -20.73 5.46 6.39
C VAL A 160 -21.56 6.45 5.56
N LYS A 161 -22.66 6.96 6.13
CA LYS A 161 -23.54 7.94 5.48
C LYS A 161 -22.78 9.24 5.17
N LYS A 162 -22.01 9.78 6.10
CA LYS A 162 -21.25 11.02 5.90
C LYS A 162 -20.22 10.89 4.78
N TYR A 163 -19.44 9.79 4.76
CA TYR A 163 -18.49 9.54 3.69
C TYR A 163 -19.17 9.36 2.33
N ALA A 164 -20.32 8.69 2.31
CA ALA A 164 -21.08 8.50 1.08
C ALA A 164 -21.62 9.83 0.53
N GLU A 165 -22.09 10.75 1.41
CA GLU A 165 -22.52 12.09 1.05
C GLU A 165 -21.36 12.91 0.45
N GLU A 166 -20.18 12.87 1.07
CA GLU A 166 -18.97 13.56 0.54
C GLU A 166 -18.54 13.02 -0.85
N LEU A 167 -18.81 11.75 -1.12
CA LEU A 167 -18.55 11.11 -2.41
C LEU A 167 -19.69 11.20 -3.41
N CYS A 168 -20.81 11.85 -3.04
CA CYS A 168 -22.03 11.94 -3.86
C CYS A 168 -22.58 10.58 -4.30
N ILE A 169 -22.54 9.58 -3.39
CA ILE A 169 -23.07 8.22 -3.62
C ILE A 169 -23.93 7.76 -2.43
N THR A 170 -24.62 6.62 -2.59
CA THR A 170 -25.39 6.03 -1.50
C THR A 170 -24.50 5.24 -0.53
N PRO A 171 -24.83 5.15 0.79
CA PRO A 171 -24.09 4.34 1.75
C PRO A 171 -24.02 2.86 1.35
N LYS A 172 -25.09 2.33 0.76
CA LYS A 172 -25.16 0.96 0.26
C LYS A 172 -24.15 0.74 -0.87
N TYR A 173 -24.05 1.68 -1.80
CA TYR A 173 -23.10 1.61 -2.90
C TYR A 173 -21.66 1.75 -2.41
N LEU A 174 -21.38 2.66 -1.46
CA LEU A 174 -20.05 2.76 -0.84
C LEU A 174 -19.62 1.45 -0.18
N SER A 175 -20.51 0.80 0.58
CA SER A 175 -20.21 -0.50 1.20
C SER A 175 -20.02 -1.61 0.16
N PHE A 176 -20.80 -1.60 -0.92
CA PHE A 176 -20.65 -2.54 -2.02
C PHE A 176 -19.30 -2.40 -2.73
N ILE A 177 -18.92 -1.19 -3.17
CA ILE A 177 -17.64 -0.97 -3.84
C ILE A 177 -16.46 -1.26 -2.91
N SER A 178 -16.54 -0.88 -1.64
CA SER A 178 -15.49 -1.18 -0.66
C SER A 178 -15.26 -2.69 -0.57
N LYS A 179 -16.33 -3.47 -0.43
CA LYS A 179 -16.25 -4.92 -0.34
C LYS A 179 -15.77 -5.57 -1.65
N SER A 180 -16.20 -5.06 -2.81
CA SER A 180 -15.80 -5.60 -4.11
C SER A 180 -14.33 -5.33 -4.44
N VAL A 181 -13.80 -4.17 -4.03
CA VAL A 181 -12.42 -3.75 -4.32
C VAL A 181 -11.42 -4.30 -3.31
N SER A 182 -11.78 -4.28 -2.01
CA SER A 182 -10.83 -4.59 -0.93
C SER A 182 -11.18 -5.83 -0.09
N GLY A 183 -12.33 -6.45 -0.33
CA GLY A 183 -12.83 -7.55 0.50
C GLY A 183 -13.46 -7.12 1.82
N LYS A 184 -13.35 -5.83 2.22
CA LYS A 184 -13.89 -5.25 3.46
C LYS A 184 -14.99 -4.25 3.16
N THR A 185 -16.00 -4.19 4.01
CA THR A 185 -17.05 -3.17 3.93
C THR A 185 -16.54 -1.78 4.31
N ALA A 186 -17.29 -0.72 3.96
CA ALA A 186 -16.93 0.63 4.34
C ALA A 186 -16.89 0.81 5.88
N LEU A 187 -17.76 0.14 6.62
CA LEU A 187 -17.78 0.20 8.08
C LEU A 187 -16.53 -0.45 8.70
N GLU A 188 -16.09 -1.59 8.17
CA GLU A 188 -14.85 -2.25 8.62
C GLU A 188 -13.63 -1.37 8.39
N TRP A 189 -13.57 -0.66 7.26
CA TRP A 189 -12.52 0.31 7.00
C TRP A 189 -12.54 1.50 7.97
N ILE A 190 -13.72 2.06 8.24
CA ILE A 190 -13.87 3.15 9.23
C ILE A 190 -13.36 2.70 10.60
N HIS A 191 -13.79 1.52 11.08
CA HIS A 191 -13.36 0.97 12.36
C HIS A 191 -11.83 0.78 12.40
N GLU A 192 -11.24 0.24 11.35
CA GLU A 192 -9.79 0.02 11.28
C GLU A 192 -9.00 1.33 11.39
N TYR A 193 -9.44 2.38 10.67
CA TYR A 193 -8.80 3.69 10.74
C TYR A 193 -8.99 4.35 12.11
N THR A 194 -10.17 4.21 12.72
CA THR A 194 -10.45 4.72 14.07
C THR A 194 -9.56 4.03 15.11
N VAL A 195 -9.46 2.71 15.09
CA VAL A 195 -8.60 1.95 16.02
C VAL A 195 -7.13 2.37 15.87
N LYS A 196 -6.61 2.47 14.65
CA LYS A 196 -5.24 2.94 14.39
C LYS A 196 -5.00 4.37 14.90
N ALA A 197 -5.99 5.25 14.78
CA ALA A 197 -5.88 6.60 15.30
C ALA A 197 -5.85 6.61 16.84
N ILE A 198 -6.71 5.82 17.49
CA ILE A 198 -6.72 5.65 18.95
C ILE A 198 -5.36 5.11 19.42
N GLU A 199 -4.83 4.06 18.80
CA GLU A 199 -3.51 3.51 19.14
C GLU A 199 -2.39 4.54 19.00
N ARG A 200 -2.43 5.34 17.93
CA ARG A 200 -1.47 6.44 17.72
C ARG A 200 -1.55 7.49 18.83
N TYR A 201 -2.75 7.92 19.20
CA TYR A 201 -2.94 8.88 20.29
C TYR A 201 -2.47 8.32 21.62
N LEU A 202 -2.80 7.07 21.95
CA LEU A 202 -2.35 6.42 23.19
C LEU A 202 -0.81 6.28 23.27
N LYS A 203 -0.14 6.05 22.13
CA LYS A 203 1.33 5.86 22.10
C LYS A 203 2.12 7.17 22.01
N HIS A 204 1.57 8.19 21.37
CA HIS A 204 2.33 9.36 20.93
C HIS A 204 1.72 10.70 21.34
N SER A 205 0.72 10.71 22.22
CA SER A 205 0.18 11.95 22.79
C SER A 205 0.06 11.88 24.29
N ASN A 206 -0.02 13.04 24.93
CA ASN A 206 -0.25 13.19 26.36
C ASN A 206 -1.73 13.38 26.69
N LEU A 207 -2.63 13.02 25.76
CA LEU A 207 -4.08 13.16 25.94
C LEU A 207 -4.60 12.10 26.91
N SER A 208 -5.52 12.48 27.75
CA SER A 208 -6.27 11.56 28.58
C SER A 208 -7.21 10.71 27.72
N ILE A 209 -7.62 9.54 28.24
CA ILE A 209 -8.57 8.65 27.53
C ILE A 209 -9.86 9.40 27.16
N LYS A 210 -10.34 10.30 28.04
CA LYS A 210 -11.53 11.11 27.79
C LYS A 210 -11.34 12.06 26.60
N GLU A 211 -10.21 12.77 26.55
CA GLU A 211 -9.89 13.65 25.43
C GLU A 211 -9.68 12.90 24.11
N ILE A 212 -9.20 11.65 24.14
CA ILE A 212 -9.10 10.79 22.96
C ILE A 212 -10.50 10.37 22.50
N ALA A 213 -11.41 10.05 23.45
CA ALA A 213 -12.77 9.64 23.11
C ALA A 213 -13.64 10.79 22.54
N ASP A 214 -13.34 12.03 22.93
CA ASP A 214 -14.05 13.23 22.47
C ASP A 214 -13.57 13.74 21.09
N ARG A 215 -12.52 13.12 20.53
CA ARG A 215 -11.97 13.44 19.19
C ARG A 215 -12.54 12.57 18.10
#